data_97c533522b76cd02a7a3d8f3bf38a943
#
_entry.id   97c533522b76cd02a7a3d8f3bf38a943
#
_cell.length_a   1.000
_cell.length_b   1.000
_cell.length_c   1.000
_cell.angle_alpha   90.00
_cell.angle_beta   90.00
_cell.angle_gamma   90.00
#
_symmetry.space_group_name_H-M   'P 1'
#
loop_
_entity.id
_entity.type
_entity.pdbx_description
1 polymer ?
#
loop_
_entity_poly.entity_id
_entity_poly.type
_entity_poly.pdbx_seq_one_letter_code
_entity_poly.pdbx_strand_id
1 'polypeptide(L)'
;VRWELDRLGFKKVRIMVSGGLDEKSIRGLKKAGADMFGVGTSIAAARVIDFSMDLCEVEGKPVSKRGRFSGVKNVYRCTDCLTDVVVGWKDSVEKCPKCGGIMKPAMIKVMESGRPLVNEDIQKIRMRSMQQTLRLGLSLDSN
;
A
#
# COMPACT_ATOMS: atom_id res chain seq x y z
N VAL A 1 28.03 -0.90 22.32
CA VAL A 1 28.45 0.47 21.85
C VAL A 1 27.62 1.54 22.55
N ARG A 2 26.27 1.55 22.48
CA ARG A 2 25.41 2.58 23.09
C ARG A 2 25.69 2.73 24.61
N TRP A 3 25.63 1.63 25.35
CA TRP A 3 25.90 1.61 26.79
C TRP A 3 27.29 2.20 27.14
N GLU A 4 28.32 1.83 26.34
CA GLU A 4 29.68 2.33 26.60
C GLU A 4 29.83 3.82 26.33
N LEU A 5 29.23 4.31 25.24
CA LEU A 5 29.20 5.75 24.93
C LEU A 5 28.48 6.53 26.03
N ASP A 6 27.38 6.02 26.54
CA ASP A 6 26.60 6.65 27.60
C ASP A 6 27.38 6.69 28.92
N ARG A 7 28.09 5.58 29.26
CA ARG A 7 28.97 5.48 30.43
C ARG A 7 30.12 6.50 30.37
N LEU A 8 30.66 6.73 29.16
CA LEU A 8 31.75 7.71 28.93
C LEU A 8 31.25 9.16 28.78
N GLY A 9 29.93 9.40 28.92
CA GLY A 9 29.31 10.73 28.81
C GLY A 9 28.96 11.16 27.39
N PHE A 10 29.19 10.34 26.37
CA PHE A 10 28.93 10.66 24.96
C PHE A 10 27.47 10.38 24.54
N LYS A 11 26.51 10.81 25.33
CA LYS A 11 25.06 10.55 25.13
C LYS A 11 24.51 11.10 23.81
N LYS A 12 25.14 12.13 23.22
CA LYS A 12 24.70 12.78 21.99
C LYS A 12 25.29 12.16 20.72
N VAL A 13 26.24 11.24 20.85
CA VAL A 13 26.82 10.54 19.69
C VAL A 13 25.83 9.58 19.10
N ARG A 14 25.53 9.74 17.81
CA ARG A 14 24.63 8.85 17.07
C ARG A 14 25.38 7.63 16.54
N ILE A 15 24.72 6.49 16.60
CA ILE A 15 25.26 5.22 16.11
C ILE A 15 24.61 4.92 14.76
N MET A 16 25.43 4.86 13.72
CA MET A 16 25.01 4.45 12.38
C MET A 16 25.42 3.00 12.13
N VAL A 17 24.47 2.20 11.64
CA VAL A 17 24.69 0.81 11.21
C VAL A 17 24.39 0.68 9.73
N SER A 18 25.25 -0.03 8.98
CA SER A 18 25.10 -0.25 7.56
C SER A 18 25.58 -1.67 7.20
N GLY A 19 25.08 -2.20 6.07
CA GLY A 19 25.47 -3.50 5.52
C GLY A 19 24.37 -4.56 5.67
N GLY A 20 23.75 -4.93 4.54
CA GLY A 20 22.77 -6.02 4.46
C GLY A 20 21.51 -5.86 5.32
N LEU A 21 21.12 -4.62 5.61
CA LEU A 21 19.98 -4.34 6.47
C LEU A 21 18.65 -4.50 5.73
N ASP A 22 17.68 -5.05 6.44
CA ASP A 22 16.28 -5.19 6.05
C ASP A 22 15.34 -4.71 7.18
N GLU A 23 14.03 -4.78 6.97
CA GLU A 23 13.03 -4.32 7.95
C GLU A 23 13.12 -5.07 9.29
N LYS A 24 13.54 -6.34 9.27
CA LYS A 24 13.63 -7.18 10.49
C LYS A 24 14.86 -6.81 11.29
N SER A 25 16.01 -6.72 10.64
CA SER A 25 17.29 -6.37 11.30
C SER A 25 17.27 -4.95 11.88
N ILE A 26 16.67 -3.98 11.16
CA ILE A 26 16.55 -2.59 11.63
C ILE A 26 15.79 -2.52 12.95
N ARG A 27 14.69 -3.27 13.12
CA ARG A 27 13.93 -3.26 14.37
C ARG A 27 14.78 -3.72 15.56
N GLY A 28 15.54 -4.80 15.39
CA GLY A 28 16.43 -5.31 16.41
C GLY A 28 17.54 -4.31 16.75
N LEU A 29 18.18 -3.74 15.75
CA LEU A 29 19.25 -2.76 15.90
C LEU A 29 18.77 -1.45 16.55
N LYS A 30 17.56 -0.98 16.20
CA LYS A 30 16.95 0.18 16.86
C LYS A 30 16.72 -0.07 18.35
N LYS A 31 16.21 -1.26 18.72
CA LYS A 31 16.05 -1.65 20.13
C LYS A 31 17.40 -1.74 20.86
N ALA A 32 18.46 -2.12 20.15
CA ALA A 32 19.83 -2.18 20.69
C ALA A 32 20.52 -0.81 20.78
N GLY A 33 19.85 0.28 20.36
CA GLY A 33 20.34 1.65 20.51
C GLY A 33 21.04 2.23 19.26
N ALA A 34 20.79 1.68 18.07
CA ALA A 34 21.20 2.33 16.84
C ALA A 34 20.23 3.46 16.46
N ASP A 35 20.78 4.57 15.95
CA ASP A 35 20.03 5.79 15.64
C ASP A 35 19.83 5.98 14.14
N MET A 36 20.73 5.46 13.31
CA MET A 36 20.77 5.67 11.86
C MET A 36 21.07 4.37 11.14
N PHE A 37 20.52 4.19 9.93
CA PHE A 37 20.64 2.95 9.16
C PHE A 37 20.98 3.25 7.71
N GLY A 38 22.03 2.60 7.19
CA GLY A 38 22.38 2.61 5.77
C GLY A 38 21.74 1.40 5.09
N VAL A 39 20.71 1.62 4.28
CA VAL A 39 19.98 0.57 3.57
C VAL A 39 20.17 0.76 2.07
N GLY A 40 20.59 -0.28 1.37
CA GLY A 40 20.82 -0.26 -0.08
C GLY A 40 20.04 -1.36 -0.80
N THR A 41 20.58 -2.56 -0.82
CA THR A 41 20.05 -3.70 -1.59
C THR A 41 18.58 -3.99 -1.29
N SER A 42 18.17 -3.94 -0.03
CA SER A 42 16.77 -4.22 0.36
C SER A 42 15.77 -3.18 -0.18
N ILE A 43 16.23 -1.96 -0.52
CA ILE A 43 15.40 -0.97 -1.21
C ILE A 43 15.43 -1.22 -2.72
N ALA A 44 16.63 -1.40 -3.29
CA ALA A 44 16.81 -1.56 -4.73
C ALA A 44 16.21 -2.88 -5.27
N ALA A 45 16.24 -3.94 -4.47
CA ALA A 45 15.69 -5.27 -4.76
C ALA A 45 14.49 -5.60 -3.86
N ALA A 46 13.66 -4.61 -3.53
CA ALA A 46 12.43 -4.82 -2.78
C ALA A 46 11.51 -5.82 -3.50
N ARG A 47 10.70 -6.55 -2.74
CA ARG A 47 9.71 -7.46 -3.32
C ARG A 47 8.81 -6.72 -4.28
N VAL A 48 8.66 -7.27 -5.47
CA VAL A 48 7.73 -6.75 -6.47
C VAL A 48 6.30 -6.95 -5.97
N ILE A 49 5.48 -5.91 -6.11
CA ILE A 49 4.04 -6.05 -5.96
C ILE A 49 3.51 -6.50 -7.32
N ASP A 50 3.02 -7.73 -7.40
CA ASP A 50 2.49 -8.29 -8.64
C ASP A 50 1.18 -7.63 -9.02
N PHE A 51 1.15 -7.10 -10.25
CA PHE A 51 -0.07 -6.66 -10.92
C PHE A 51 -0.29 -7.52 -12.16
N SER A 52 -1.45 -8.13 -12.28
CA SER A 52 -1.88 -8.79 -13.51
C SER A 52 -2.89 -7.95 -14.26
N MET A 53 -2.86 -8.04 -15.57
CA MET A 53 -3.81 -7.38 -16.45
C MET A 53 -4.43 -8.43 -17.37
N ASP A 54 -5.73 -8.61 -17.27
CA ASP A 54 -6.50 -9.52 -18.11
C ASP A 54 -7.43 -8.72 -19.02
N LEU A 55 -7.50 -9.15 -20.28
CA LEU A 55 -8.45 -8.60 -21.22
C LEU A 55 -9.86 -9.06 -20.83
N CYS A 56 -10.80 -8.13 -20.68
CA CYS A 56 -12.15 -8.42 -20.25
C CYS A 56 -13.23 -8.07 -21.26
N GLU A 57 -12.91 -7.27 -22.28
CA GLU A 57 -13.82 -6.88 -23.35
C GLU A 57 -13.04 -6.52 -24.61
N VAL A 58 -13.56 -6.87 -25.79
CA VAL A 58 -13.05 -6.46 -27.11
C VAL A 58 -14.24 -6.01 -27.95
N GLU A 59 -14.18 -4.78 -28.46
CA GLU A 59 -15.24 -4.19 -29.32
C GLU A 59 -16.65 -4.35 -28.75
N GLY A 60 -16.79 -4.10 -27.42
CA GLY A 60 -18.07 -4.22 -26.71
C GLY A 60 -18.51 -5.66 -26.42
N LYS A 61 -17.72 -6.66 -26.82
CA LYS A 61 -18.03 -8.06 -26.54
C LYS A 61 -17.25 -8.54 -25.31
N PRO A 62 -17.95 -9.06 -24.27
CA PRO A 62 -17.28 -9.61 -23.11
C PRO A 62 -16.38 -10.79 -23.49
N VAL A 63 -15.14 -10.75 -23.03
CA VAL A 63 -14.16 -11.83 -23.16
C VAL A 63 -13.54 -12.10 -21.80
N SER A 64 -13.09 -13.30 -21.56
CA SER A 64 -12.31 -13.58 -20.35
C SER A 64 -11.45 -14.83 -20.51
N LYS A 65 -10.37 -14.83 -19.77
CA LYS A 65 -9.65 -16.06 -19.48
C LYS A 65 -10.55 -16.99 -18.64
N ARG A 66 -10.49 -18.29 -18.90
CA ARG A 66 -11.34 -19.28 -18.20
C ARG A 66 -11.30 -19.09 -16.67
N GLY A 67 -12.47 -19.02 -16.06
CA GLY A 67 -12.63 -18.82 -14.62
C GLY A 67 -12.55 -17.35 -14.16
N ARG A 68 -12.49 -16.38 -15.08
CA ARG A 68 -12.50 -14.95 -14.76
C ARG A 68 -13.84 -14.31 -15.12
N PHE A 69 -14.22 -13.28 -14.37
CA PHE A 69 -15.40 -12.47 -14.65
C PHE A 69 -15.15 -11.59 -15.88
N SER A 70 -15.91 -11.78 -16.97
CA SER A 70 -15.80 -11.05 -18.24
C SER A 70 -16.54 -9.71 -18.21
N GLY A 71 -16.34 -8.89 -19.23
CA GLY A 71 -16.95 -7.56 -19.39
C GLY A 71 -16.35 -6.48 -18.54
N VAL A 72 -16.71 -5.23 -18.83
CA VAL A 72 -16.28 -4.04 -18.05
C VAL A 72 -16.92 -4.08 -16.67
N LYS A 73 -16.18 -3.66 -15.67
CA LYS A 73 -16.55 -3.74 -14.25
C LYS A 73 -16.46 -2.41 -13.55
N ASN A 74 -17.25 -2.27 -12.50
CA ASN A 74 -17.10 -1.23 -11.49
C ASN A 74 -16.61 -1.85 -10.17
N VAL A 75 -15.85 -1.07 -9.42
CA VAL A 75 -15.42 -1.41 -8.07
C VAL A 75 -15.97 -0.39 -7.09
N TYR A 76 -16.61 -0.87 -6.05
CA TYR A 76 -17.11 -0.05 -4.95
C TYR A 76 -16.38 -0.40 -3.67
N ARG A 77 -15.98 0.61 -2.90
CA ARG A 77 -15.31 0.45 -1.61
C ARG A 77 -16.17 0.98 -0.48
N CYS A 78 -16.30 0.19 0.58
CA CYS A 78 -16.99 0.62 1.79
C CYS A 78 -16.20 1.72 2.50
N THR A 79 -16.90 2.80 2.90
CA THR A 79 -16.29 3.92 3.64
C THR A 79 -15.88 3.52 5.07
N ASP A 80 -16.52 2.50 5.63
CA ASP A 80 -16.33 2.11 7.03
C ASP A 80 -15.30 0.99 7.20
N CYS A 81 -15.52 -0.16 6.55
CA CYS A 81 -14.68 -1.34 6.72
C CYS A 81 -13.70 -1.60 5.56
N LEU A 82 -13.66 -0.72 4.56
CA LEU A 82 -12.79 -0.80 3.37
C LEU A 82 -12.97 -2.09 2.52
N THR A 83 -14.07 -2.82 2.71
CA THR A 83 -14.39 -3.98 1.87
C THR A 83 -14.67 -3.52 0.44
N ASP A 84 -14.08 -4.19 -0.54
CA ASP A 84 -14.30 -3.94 -1.95
C ASP A 84 -15.34 -4.92 -2.52
N VAL A 85 -16.19 -4.40 -3.41
CA VAL A 85 -17.16 -5.19 -4.17
C VAL A 85 -17.00 -4.87 -5.66
N VAL A 86 -16.84 -5.91 -6.48
CA VAL A 86 -16.72 -5.81 -7.93
C VAL A 86 -18.05 -6.21 -8.55
N VAL A 87 -18.61 -5.37 -9.42
CA VAL A 87 -19.88 -5.59 -10.11
C VAL A 87 -19.74 -5.30 -11.60
N GLY A 88 -20.74 -5.66 -12.38
CA GLY A 88 -20.82 -5.29 -13.80
C GLY A 88 -20.90 -3.76 -13.97
N TRP A 89 -20.49 -3.28 -15.14
CA TRP A 89 -20.43 -1.85 -15.45
C TRP A 89 -21.73 -1.08 -15.20
N LYS A 90 -22.88 -1.73 -15.43
CA LYS A 90 -24.21 -1.14 -15.26
C LYS A 90 -24.78 -1.27 -13.86
N ASP A 91 -24.10 -2.00 -12.99
CA ASP A 91 -24.57 -2.31 -11.65
C ASP A 91 -24.00 -1.32 -10.65
N SER A 92 -24.71 -1.11 -9.55
CA SER A 92 -24.27 -0.26 -8.44
C SER A 92 -24.50 -0.96 -7.10
N VAL A 93 -23.71 -0.60 -6.11
CA VAL A 93 -23.83 -1.11 -4.75
C VAL A 93 -23.83 0.08 -3.80
N GLU A 94 -24.93 0.26 -3.07
CA GLU A 94 -25.09 1.38 -2.13
C GLU A 94 -24.65 1.01 -0.71
N LYS A 95 -24.91 -0.25 -0.30
CA LYS A 95 -24.62 -0.73 1.05
C LYS A 95 -23.62 -1.87 1.04
N CYS A 96 -22.72 -1.83 1.99
CA CYS A 96 -21.70 -2.85 2.17
C CYS A 96 -22.31 -4.18 2.61
N PRO A 97 -22.05 -5.29 1.91
CA PRO A 97 -22.57 -6.60 2.29
C PRO A 97 -21.96 -7.14 3.60
N LYS A 98 -20.82 -6.56 4.04
CA LYS A 98 -20.14 -7.00 5.27
C LYS A 98 -20.61 -6.24 6.51
N CYS A 99 -20.77 -4.92 6.44
CA CYS A 99 -21.04 -4.09 7.62
C CYS A 99 -22.26 -3.16 7.48
N GLY A 100 -22.94 -3.15 6.31
CA GLY A 100 -24.07 -2.26 6.05
C GLY A 100 -23.68 -0.79 5.77
N GLY A 101 -22.40 -0.44 5.85
CA GLY A 101 -21.89 0.91 5.59
C GLY A 101 -22.07 1.37 4.14
N ILE A 102 -21.79 2.64 3.89
CA ILE A 102 -21.96 3.25 2.56
C ILE A 102 -20.85 2.78 1.62
N MET A 103 -21.24 2.36 0.41
CA MET A 103 -20.33 2.02 -0.67
C MET A 103 -20.11 3.23 -1.59
N LYS A 104 -18.85 3.47 -1.98
CA LYS A 104 -18.49 4.52 -2.95
C LYS A 104 -17.70 3.94 -4.11
N PRO A 105 -17.86 4.48 -5.34
CA PRO A 105 -17.02 4.10 -6.46
C PRO A 105 -15.54 4.25 -6.10
N ALA A 106 -14.73 3.22 -6.34
CA ALA A 106 -13.31 3.20 -6.05
C ALA A 106 -12.45 3.46 -7.30
N MET A 107 -13.06 3.35 -8.49
CA MET A 107 -12.35 3.60 -9.75
C MET A 107 -12.33 5.09 -10.07
N ILE A 108 -11.15 5.60 -10.40
CA ILE A 108 -10.95 6.96 -10.90
C ILE A 108 -10.24 6.91 -12.25
N LYS A 109 -10.64 7.77 -13.18
CA LYS A 109 -9.94 7.93 -14.44
C LYS A 109 -8.65 8.69 -14.19
N VAL A 110 -7.50 8.04 -14.33
CA VAL A 110 -6.17 8.61 -14.06
C VAL A 110 -5.48 9.14 -15.31
N MET A 111 -5.89 8.66 -16.49
CA MET A 111 -5.31 9.06 -17.77
C MET A 111 -6.36 9.02 -18.90
N GLU A 112 -6.27 9.93 -19.85
CA GLU A 112 -7.10 9.94 -21.05
C GLU A 112 -6.27 10.41 -22.25
N SER A 113 -6.32 9.66 -23.35
CA SER A 113 -5.58 9.97 -24.58
C SER A 113 -4.10 10.31 -24.35
N GLY A 114 -3.44 9.55 -23.47
CA GLY A 114 -2.03 9.75 -23.09
C GLY A 114 -1.77 10.93 -22.15
N ARG A 115 -2.80 11.64 -21.71
CA ARG A 115 -2.66 12.77 -20.78
C ARG A 115 -3.05 12.34 -19.36
N PRO A 116 -2.19 12.57 -18.35
CA PRO A 116 -2.56 12.33 -16.96
C PRO A 116 -3.67 13.28 -16.53
N LEU A 117 -4.72 12.75 -15.88
CA LEU A 117 -5.83 13.52 -15.30
C LEU A 117 -5.66 13.75 -13.81
N VAL A 118 -4.82 12.96 -13.16
CA VAL A 118 -4.56 13.04 -11.72
C VAL A 118 -3.09 13.37 -11.52
N ASN A 119 -2.83 14.48 -10.85
CA ASN A 119 -1.50 14.86 -10.37
C ASN A 119 -1.59 15.03 -8.85
N GLU A 120 -1.30 13.97 -8.13
CA GLU A 120 -1.42 13.95 -6.68
C GLU A 120 -0.04 14.03 -6.01
N ASP A 121 0.09 14.92 -5.03
CA ASP A 121 1.31 15.06 -4.24
C ASP A 121 1.62 13.75 -3.49
N ILE A 122 2.88 13.35 -3.51
CA ILE A 122 3.39 12.15 -2.84
C ILE A 122 3.06 12.12 -1.35
N GLN A 123 3.03 13.28 -0.68
CA GLN A 123 2.70 13.37 0.75
C GLN A 123 1.23 13.04 1.00
N LYS A 124 0.32 13.45 0.10
CA LYS A 124 -1.10 13.07 0.17
C LYS A 124 -1.29 11.58 -0.02
N ILE A 125 -0.57 10.98 -0.98
CA ILE A 125 -0.60 9.51 -1.21
C ILE A 125 -0.13 8.77 0.04
N ARG A 126 0.98 9.20 0.65
CA ARG A 126 1.51 8.58 1.87
C ARG A 126 0.54 8.70 3.04
N MET A 127 -0.03 9.88 3.29
CA MET A 127 -1.01 10.07 4.37
C MET A 127 -2.24 9.19 4.17
N ARG A 128 -2.78 9.13 2.95
CA ARG A 128 -3.91 8.26 2.62
C ARG A 128 -3.59 6.78 2.88
N SER A 129 -2.43 6.32 2.43
CA SER A 129 -1.96 4.95 2.67
C SER A 129 -1.85 4.64 4.16
N MET A 130 -1.20 5.50 4.93
CA MET A 130 -1.08 5.34 6.39
C MET A 130 -2.45 5.27 7.08
N GLN A 131 -3.36 6.18 6.75
CA GLN A 131 -4.70 6.21 7.34
C GLN A 131 -5.48 4.92 7.03
N GLN A 132 -5.40 4.43 5.80
CA GLN A 132 -6.06 3.18 5.43
C GLN A 132 -5.45 1.97 6.14
N THR A 133 -4.13 1.92 6.27
CA THR A 133 -3.42 0.86 7.00
C THR A 133 -3.86 0.81 8.46
N LEU A 134 -3.92 1.96 9.13
CA LEU A 134 -4.40 2.05 10.51
C LEU A 134 -5.87 1.62 10.65
N ARG A 135 -6.73 2.01 9.72
CA ARG A 135 -8.16 1.60 9.71
C ARG A 135 -8.35 0.10 9.52
N LEU A 136 -7.43 -0.57 8.84
CA LEU A 136 -7.43 -2.03 8.69
C LEU A 136 -6.87 -2.76 9.92
N GLY A 137 -6.46 -2.03 10.96
CA GLY A 137 -5.85 -2.61 12.14
C GLY A 137 -4.44 -3.16 11.88
N LEU A 138 -3.84 -2.80 10.74
CA LEU A 138 -2.47 -3.16 10.41
C LEU A 138 -1.57 -2.12 11.07
N SER A 139 -0.83 -2.51 12.12
CA SER A 139 0.19 -1.61 12.68
C SER A 139 1.35 -1.50 11.70
N LEU A 140 1.88 -0.30 11.51
CA LEU A 140 3.13 -0.08 10.76
C LEU A 140 4.33 -0.76 11.45
N ASP A 141 4.13 -1.25 12.68
CA ASP A 141 5.12 -1.94 13.51
C ASP A 141 4.95 -3.47 13.56
N SER A 142 3.89 -4.03 12.97
CA SER A 142 3.63 -5.47 12.98
C SER A 142 3.98 -6.09 11.63
N ASN A 143 5.19 -6.55 11.51
CA ASN A 143 5.71 -7.78 10.88
C ASN A 143 7.22 -7.77 10.82
#